data_93ffb854289f4de9446fced42d01f454
#
_entry.id   93ffb854289f4de9446fced42d01f454
#
_cell.length_a   1.000
_cell.length_b   1.000
_cell.length_c   1.000
_cell.angle_alpha   90.00
_cell.angle_beta   90.00
_cell.angle_gamma   90.00
#
_symmetry.space_group_name_H-M   'P 1'
#
loop_
_entity.id
_entity.type
_entity.pdbx_description
1 polymer ?
#
loop_
_entity_poly.entity_id
_entity_poly.type
_entity_poly.pdbx_seq_one_letter_code
_entity_poly.pdbx_strand_id
1 'polypeptide(L)'
;MKVLHISTSDRQGGAAIAAYRLNEALQNEGVDSKMLVYNKITLNPTVERFSSFCSIWEKLFYKPLIPLRTLIKEKMLHNVVTFSMGKYWSCRIHNLPLVQEADIIYIHWINGGFLTVKEIESILKLGKPTFIFLHDMWLLTGGCHYAFSCQKYYSLCNECPTINRTSVKWICKYVFKNKERLKNYSNLHLISPSHWMDDCVGKSALFHHVDRMIIPNLLNTVRFSPIDKIVARQLLQLPLNTQLILFAADSGTQNPYKGWPLLKKA
;
A
#
# COMPACT_ATOMS: atom_id res chain seq x y z
N MET A 1 7.81 -20.98 -12.78
CA MET A 1 7.25 -19.62 -12.77
C MET A 1 7.80 -18.89 -11.58
N LYS A 2 8.47 -17.75 -11.81
CA LYS A 2 9.07 -16.90 -10.78
C LYS A 2 8.18 -15.69 -10.52
N VAL A 3 7.73 -15.52 -9.28
CA VAL A 3 6.87 -14.42 -8.86
C VAL A 3 7.64 -13.49 -7.93
N LEU A 4 7.56 -12.19 -8.18
CA LEU A 4 8.20 -11.18 -7.34
C LEU A 4 7.17 -10.24 -6.73
N HIS A 5 7.19 -10.12 -5.42
CA HIS A 5 6.42 -9.13 -4.67
C HIS A 5 7.30 -7.94 -4.30
N ILE A 6 6.87 -6.73 -4.61
CA ILE A 6 7.57 -5.47 -4.28
C ILE A 6 6.74 -4.71 -3.26
N SER A 7 7.28 -4.45 -2.06
CA SER A 7 6.61 -3.75 -0.97
C SER A 7 7.58 -2.91 -0.15
N THR A 8 7.11 -1.85 0.49
CA THR A 8 7.98 -1.05 1.36
C THR A 8 8.48 -1.84 2.56
N SER A 9 7.67 -2.74 3.11
CA SER A 9 8.06 -3.62 4.22
C SER A 9 7.44 -5.00 4.05
N ASP A 10 7.99 -5.98 4.75
CA ASP A 10 7.49 -7.36 4.83
C ASP A 10 6.53 -7.57 6.01
N ARG A 11 6.56 -6.73 7.06
CA ARG A 11 5.75 -6.92 8.28
C ARG A 11 5.13 -5.65 8.86
N GLN A 12 5.54 -4.47 8.43
CA GLN A 12 5.06 -3.23 9.01
C GLN A 12 3.77 -2.74 8.33
N GLY A 13 2.64 -2.86 9.04
CA GLY A 13 1.33 -2.44 8.59
C GLY A 13 0.55 -3.51 7.81
N GLY A 14 -0.76 -3.30 7.67
CA GLY A 14 -1.68 -4.27 7.08
C GLY A 14 -1.34 -4.66 5.64
N ALA A 15 -0.92 -3.71 4.82
CA ALA A 15 -0.52 -3.94 3.43
C ALA A 15 0.70 -4.88 3.33
N ALA A 16 1.71 -4.67 4.19
CA ALA A 16 2.90 -5.50 4.24
C ALA A 16 2.57 -6.93 4.70
N ILE A 17 1.73 -7.07 5.71
CA ILE A 17 1.26 -8.38 6.19
C ILE A 17 0.48 -9.11 5.10
N ALA A 18 -0.39 -8.42 4.36
CA ALA A 18 -1.14 -9.02 3.25
C ALA A 18 -0.22 -9.48 2.11
N ALA A 19 0.76 -8.66 1.74
CA ALA A 19 1.78 -9.00 0.74
C ALA A 19 2.61 -10.23 1.14
N TYR A 20 3.04 -10.26 2.40
CA TYR A 20 3.82 -11.37 2.95
C TYR A 20 3.01 -12.69 2.97
N ARG A 21 1.73 -12.63 3.37
CA ARG A 21 0.84 -13.80 3.35
C ARG A 21 0.62 -14.35 1.94
N LEU A 22 0.49 -13.46 0.95
CA LEU A 22 0.36 -13.88 -0.44
C LEU A 22 1.65 -14.57 -0.92
N ASN A 23 2.83 -14.03 -0.60
CA ASN A 23 4.10 -14.66 -0.90
C ASN A 23 4.22 -16.05 -0.26
N GLU A 24 3.89 -16.18 1.04
CA GLU A 24 3.89 -17.50 1.72
C GLU A 24 2.89 -18.49 1.09
N ALA A 25 1.69 -18.03 0.73
CA ALA A 25 0.69 -18.89 0.11
C ALA A 25 1.16 -19.42 -1.25
N LEU A 26 1.74 -18.58 -2.09
CA LEU A 26 2.29 -19.00 -3.37
C LEU A 26 3.44 -20.01 -3.22
N GLN A 27 4.30 -19.83 -2.21
CA GLN A 27 5.36 -20.79 -1.90
C GLN A 27 4.80 -22.14 -1.45
N ASN A 28 3.75 -22.14 -0.64
CA ASN A 28 3.09 -23.37 -0.19
C ASN A 28 2.44 -24.14 -1.35
N GLU A 29 2.07 -23.43 -2.43
CA GLU A 29 1.58 -24.03 -3.69
C GLU A 29 2.73 -24.37 -4.67
N GLY A 30 3.98 -24.34 -4.22
CA GLY A 30 5.14 -24.72 -5.02
C GLY A 30 5.62 -23.68 -6.05
N VAL A 31 5.15 -22.43 -5.94
CA VAL A 31 5.58 -21.33 -6.80
C VAL A 31 6.91 -20.74 -6.28
N ASP A 32 7.88 -20.48 -7.16
CA ASP A 32 9.09 -19.73 -6.81
C ASP A 32 8.75 -18.25 -6.59
N SER A 33 8.30 -17.96 -5.37
CA SER A 33 7.83 -16.64 -4.96
C SER A 33 8.80 -15.98 -3.99
N LYS A 34 9.18 -14.72 -4.28
CA LYS A 34 10.10 -13.92 -3.48
C LYS A 34 9.55 -12.52 -3.24
N MET A 35 10.08 -11.84 -2.21
CA MET A 35 9.76 -10.44 -1.93
C MET A 35 11.01 -9.56 -2.01
N LEU A 36 10.89 -8.39 -2.64
CA LEU A 36 11.84 -7.29 -2.58
C LEU A 36 11.26 -6.17 -1.72
N VAL A 37 11.92 -5.85 -0.61
CA VAL A 37 11.43 -4.84 0.34
C VAL A 37 12.47 -3.77 0.67
N TYR A 38 12.01 -2.57 0.99
CA TYR A 38 12.89 -1.49 1.48
C TYR A 38 13.26 -1.73 2.95
N ASN A 39 12.30 -2.09 3.79
CA ASN A 39 12.48 -2.43 5.20
C ASN A 39 12.20 -3.92 5.42
N LYS A 40 13.25 -4.72 5.58
CA LYS A 40 13.15 -6.13 5.94
C LYS A 40 13.17 -6.27 7.47
N ILE A 41 12.17 -6.95 8.01
CA ILE A 41 12.02 -7.23 9.45
C ILE A 41 12.18 -8.72 9.71
N THR A 42 11.66 -9.58 8.83
CA THR A 42 11.72 -11.03 8.99
C THR A 42 13.10 -11.58 8.65
N LEU A 43 13.43 -12.76 9.21
CA LEU A 43 14.61 -13.53 8.83
C LEU A 43 14.34 -14.47 7.63
N ASN A 44 13.14 -14.37 7.01
CA ASN A 44 12.77 -15.23 5.89
C ASN A 44 13.76 -15.06 4.72
N PRO A 45 14.41 -16.13 4.22
CA PRO A 45 15.38 -16.05 3.14
C PRO A 45 14.76 -15.66 1.79
N THR A 46 13.46 -15.88 1.59
CA THR A 46 12.76 -15.48 0.35
C THR A 46 12.41 -13.99 0.29
N VAL A 47 12.66 -13.26 1.38
CA VAL A 47 12.51 -11.81 1.43
C VAL A 47 13.89 -11.19 1.28
N GLU A 48 14.08 -10.39 0.24
CA GLU A 48 15.32 -9.67 -0.01
C GLU A 48 15.15 -8.18 0.35
N ARG A 49 16.14 -7.64 1.07
CA ARG A 49 16.18 -6.21 1.34
C ARG A 49 16.81 -5.48 0.17
N PHE A 50 16.12 -4.47 -0.32
CA PHE A 50 16.71 -3.56 -1.28
C PHE A 50 17.91 -2.82 -0.65
N SER A 51 19.09 -3.07 -1.16
CA SER A 51 20.32 -2.34 -0.83
C SER A 51 20.92 -1.79 -2.11
N SER A 52 21.04 -0.50 -2.23
CA SER A 52 21.75 0.13 -3.34
C SER A 52 22.58 1.32 -2.86
N PHE A 53 23.52 1.72 -3.68
CA PHE A 53 24.28 2.95 -3.47
C PHE A 53 23.35 4.18 -3.29
N CYS A 54 22.18 4.14 -3.93
CA CYS A 54 21.11 5.12 -3.74
C CYS A 54 20.64 5.21 -2.28
N SER A 55 20.69 4.11 -1.50
CA SER A 55 20.33 4.10 -0.08
C SER A 55 21.34 4.84 0.80
N ILE A 56 22.60 4.91 0.39
CA ILE A 56 23.66 5.64 1.11
C ILE A 56 23.45 7.15 0.93
N TRP A 57 23.24 7.60 -0.31
CA TRP A 57 22.91 8.99 -0.61
C TRP A 57 21.61 9.44 0.05
N GLU A 58 20.62 8.55 0.12
CA GLU A 58 19.35 8.79 0.81
C GLU A 58 19.56 8.96 2.32
N LYS A 59 20.43 8.16 2.94
CA LYS A 59 20.79 8.31 4.36
C LYS A 59 21.52 9.62 4.63
N LEU A 60 22.40 10.05 3.75
CA LEU A 60 23.24 11.23 3.94
C LEU A 60 22.48 12.54 3.67
N PHE A 61 21.63 12.58 2.64
CA PHE A 61 21.01 13.83 2.17
C PHE A 61 19.51 13.92 2.42
N TYR A 62 18.79 12.79 2.45
CA TYR A 62 17.33 12.79 2.57
C TYR A 62 16.85 12.62 4.02
N LYS A 63 17.47 11.72 4.79
CA LYS A 63 17.09 11.51 6.20
C LYS A 63 17.21 12.77 7.06
N PRO A 64 18.26 13.60 6.95
CA PRO A 64 18.34 14.85 7.72
C PRO A 64 17.22 15.85 7.41
N LEU A 65 16.62 15.76 6.22
CA LEU A 65 15.50 16.64 5.81
C LEU A 65 14.12 16.13 6.22
N ILE A 66 14.02 14.91 6.77
CA ILE A 66 12.75 14.32 7.20
C ILE A 66 12.02 15.20 8.24
N PRO A 67 12.67 15.71 9.30
CA PRO A 67 11.98 16.54 10.28
C PRO A 67 11.39 17.81 9.67
N LEU A 68 12.15 18.49 8.80
CA LEU A 68 11.68 19.68 8.10
C LEU A 68 10.51 19.38 7.17
N ARG A 69 10.57 18.25 6.46
CA ARG A 69 9.47 17.79 5.59
C ARG A 69 8.23 17.40 6.37
N THR A 70 8.38 16.78 7.54
CA THR A 70 7.27 16.46 8.43
C THR A 70 6.59 17.71 8.92
N LEU A 71 7.35 18.70 9.39
CA LEU A 71 6.83 20.02 9.78
C LEU A 71 6.09 20.74 8.63
N ILE A 72 6.66 20.70 7.43
CA ILE A 72 6.01 21.27 6.24
C ILE A 72 4.72 20.53 5.93
N LYS A 73 4.75 19.19 5.98
CA LYS A 73 3.59 18.33 5.73
C LYS A 73 2.47 18.59 6.73
N GLU A 74 2.79 18.66 8.02
CA GLU A 74 1.82 18.97 9.10
C GLU A 74 1.18 20.34 8.94
N LYS A 75 1.96 21.35 8.52
CA LYS A 75 1.44 22.69 8.24
C LYS A 75 0.63 22.78 6.95
N MET A 76 0.81 21.86 6.02
CA MET A 76 0.14 21.86 4.70
C MET A 76 -1.13 21.03 4.69
N LEU A 77 -1.23 20.01 5.52
CA LEU A 77 -2.34 19.03 5.52
C LEU A 77 -3.20 19.23 6.77
N HIS A 78 -4.49 18.99 6.64
CA HIS A 78 -5.32 18.72 7.82
C HIS A 78 -4.79 17.47 8.52
N ASN A 79 -4.65 17.50 9.83
CA ASN A 79 -4.01 16.48 10.68
C ASN A 79 -4.56 15.04 10.53
N VAL A 80 -5.56 14.85 9.71
CA VAL A 80 -6.38 13.63 9.65
C VAL A 80 -6.08 12.79 8.39
N VAL A 81 -5.36 13.30 7.40
CA VAL A 81 -5.24 12.58 6.11
C VAL A 81 -3.82 12.07 5.86
N THR A 82 -3.70 10.76 5.64
CA THR A 82 -2.48 10.18 5.10
C THR A 82 -2.35 10.59 3.63
N PHE A 83 -1.27 11.33 3.32
CA PHE A 83 -0.99 11.86 2.00
C PHE A 83 0.45 11.56 1.60
N SER A 84 0.67 11.04 0.39
CA SER A 84 1.98 10.75 -0.15
C SER A 84 2.15 11.38 -1.53
N MET A 85 3.17 12.20 -1.67
CA MET A 85 3.55 12.80 -2.96
C MET A 85 4.36 11.82 -3.84
N GLY A 86 4.72 10.66 -3.29
CA GLY A 86 5.66 9.72 -3.87
C GLY A 86 7.12 10.08 -3.54
N LYS A 87 8.04 9.30 -4.06
CA LYS A 87 9.49 9.56 -3.98
C LYS A 87 9.92 10.42 -5.16
N TYR A 88 10.96 11.24 -4.99
CA TYR A 88 11.47 12.09 -6.06
C TYR A 88 12.56 11.42 -6.91
N TRP A 89 13.29 10.44 -6.35
CA TRP A 89 14.40 9.78 -7.01
C TRP A 89 14.14 8.29 -7.19
N SER A 90 14.33 7.82 -8.42
CA SER A 90 14.27 6.42 -8.78
C SER A 90 15.48 5.67 -8.25
N CYS A 91 15.27 4.48 -7.70
CA CYS A 91 16.32 3.58 -7.24
C CYS A 91 16.73 2.57 -8.32
N ARG A 92 16.16 2.65 -9.53
CA ARG A 92 16.43 1.76 -10.67
C ARG A 92 16.31 0.28 -10.32
N ILE A 93 15.31 -0.08 -9.51
CA ILE A 93 15.10 -1.47 -9.12
C ILE A 93 14.77 -2.36 -10.31
N HIS A 94 14.20 -1.80 -11.39
CA HIS A 94 13.93 -2.51 -12.64
C HIS A 94 15.19 -3.18 -13.23
N ASN A 95 16.41 -2.71 -12.90
CA ASN A 95 17.67 -3.30 -13.34
C ASN A 95 18.19 -4.43 -12.43
N LEU A 96 17.54 -4.70 -11.30
CA LEU A 96 17.96 -5.77 -10.41
C LEU A 96 17.72 -7.14 -11.06
N PRO A 97 18.64 -8.12 -10.91
CA PRO A 97 18.45 -9.46 -11.43
C PRO A 97 17.12 -10.07 -10.99
N LEU A 98 16.74 -9.88 -9.73
CA LEU A 98 15.48 -10.38 -9.17
C LEU A 98 14.24 -9.87 -9.92
N VAL A 99 14.26 -8.61 -10.38
CA VAL A 99 13.17 -8.00 -11.18
C VAL A 99 13.24 -8.47 -12.63
N GLN A 100 14.45 -8.57 -13.18
CA GLN A 100 14.67 -9.02 -14.56
C GLN A 100 14.33 -10.51 -14.78
N GLU A 101 14.51 -11.34 -13.77
CA GLU A 101 14.23 -12.78 -13.83
C GLU A 101 12.79 -13.15 -13.50
N ALA A 102 12.03 -12.26 -12.87
CA ALA A 102 10.64 -12.53 -12.54
C ALA A 102 9.78 -12.72 -13.80
N ASP A 103 8.89 -13.70 -13.79
CA ASP A 103 7.87 -13.90 -14.82
C ASP A 103 6.65 -13.00 -14.57
N ILE A 104 6.31 -12.80 -13.28
CA ILE A 104 5.18 -11.99 -12.82
C ILE A 104 5.66 -11.07 -11.69
N ILE A 105 5.20 -9.82 -11.71
CA ILE A 105 5.53 -8.83 -10.68
C ILE A 105 4.27 -8.35 -9.99
N TYR A 106 4.24 -8.45 -8.66
CA TYR A 106 3.23 -7.83 -7.79
C TYR A 106 3.80 -6.59 -7.11
N ILE A 107 3.13 -5.46 -7.27
CA ILE A 107 3.47 -4.21 -6.58
C ILE A 107 2.41 -3.98 -5.50
N HIS A 108 2.85 -3.96 -4.24
CA HIS A 108 2.02 -3.68 -3.08
C HIS A 108 2.14 -2.22 -2.64
N TRP A 109 2.14 -1.95 -1.34
CA TRP A 109 2.30 -0.61 -0.82
C TRP A 109 3.77 -0.15 -0.93
N ILE A 110 4.02 0.87 -1.73
CA ILE A 110 5.36 1.35 -2.09
C ILE A 110 5.67 2.76 -1.58
N ASN A 111 4.73 3.37 -0.87
CA ASN A 111 4.90 4.69 -0.27
C ASN A 111 5.90 4.64 0.90
N GLY A 112 6.16 5.78 1.53
CA GLY A 112 7.18 5.84 2.58
C GLY A 112 8.61 5.96 2.04
N GLY A 113 8.78 6.33 0.75
CA GLY A 113 10.09 6.62 0.16
C GLY A 113 10.72 5.45 -0.59
N PHE A 114 9.97 4.41 -0.95
CA PHE A 114 10.54 3.26 -1.68
C PHE A 114 10.54 3.48 -3.19
N LEU A 115 9.37 3.54 -3.85
CA LEU A 115 9.32 3.69 -5.31
C LEU A 115 8.73 5.03 -5.76
N THR A 116 9.13 5.44 -6.95
CA THR A 116 8.50 6.53 -7.70
C THR A 116 7.50 5.97 -8.71
N VAL A 117 6.56 6.78 -9.16
CA VAL A 117 5.68 6.43 -10.29
C VAL A 117 6.50 6.13 -11.55
N LYS A 118 7.62 6.86 -11.76
CA LYS A 118 8.55 6.62 -12.88
C LYS A 118 9.21 5.24 -12.77
N GLU A 119 9.48 4.76 -11.57
CA GLU A 119 10.05 3.42 -11.37
C GLU A 119 9.03 2.32 -11.69
N ILE A 120 7.76 2.51 -11.31
CA ILE A 120 6.67 1.62 -11.73
C ILE A 120 6.59 1.57 -13.27
N GLU A 121 6.65 2.73 -13.92
CA GLU A 121 6.67 2.82 -15.40
C GLU A 121 7.87 2.05 -15.98
N SER A 122 9.06 2.14 -15.36
CA SER A 122 10.24 1.41 -15.82
C SER A 122 10.08 -0.10 -15.67
N ILE A 123 9.39 -0.58 -14.64
CA ILE A 123 9.02 -1.99 -14.48
C ILE A 123 8.05 -2.42 -15.58
N LEU A 124 7.01 -1.63 -15.84
CA LEU A 124 6.04 -1.92 -16.91
C LEU A 124 6.68 -2.00 -18.30
N LYS A 125 7.70 -1.17 -18.56
CA LYS A 125 8.49 -1.21 -19.82
C LYS A 125 9.26 -2.53 -20.04
N LEU A 126 9.40 -3.37 -19.01
CA LEU A 126 9.95 -4.72 -19.18
C LEU A 126 8.99 -5.67 -19.90
N GLY A 127 7.73 -5.27 -20.12
CA GLY A 127 6.72 -6.07 -20.81
C GLY A 127 6.15 -7.24 -19.99
N LYS A 128 6.54 -7.37 -18.72
CA LYS A 128 6.10 -8.46 -17.83
C LYS A 128 4.72 -8.17 -17.25
N PRO A 129 3.83 -9.18 -17.08
CA PRO A 129 2.60 -9.03 -16.33
C PRO A 129 2.88 -8.41 -14.95
N THR A 130 2.31 -7.23 -14.71
CA THR A 130 2.55 -6.46 -13.50
C THR A 130 1.23 -6.14 -12.83
N PHE A 131 1.05 -6.64 -11.62
CA PHE A 131 -0.16 -6.48 -10.84
C PHE A 131 0.07 -5.46 -9.73
N ILE A 132 -0.76 -4.42 -9.63
CA ILE A 132 -0.75 -3.50 -8.49
C ILE A 132 -1.90 -3.86 -7.57
N PHE A 133 -1.57 -4.26 -6.33
CA PHE A 133 -2.54 -4.58 -5.29
C PHE A 133 -2.95 -3.31 -4.54
N LEU A 134 -4.22 -2.94 -4.62
CA LEU A 134 -4.75 -1.69 -4.09
C LEU A 134 -5.08 -1.81 -2.60
N HIS A 135 -4.06 -1.70 -1.74
CA HIS A 135 -4.24 -1.69 -0.28
C HIS A 135 -4.86 -0.39 0.23
N ASP A 136 -4.83 0.67 -0.56
CA ASP A 136 -5.45 1.97 -0.33
C ASP A 136 -5.74 2.69 -1.66
N MET A 137 -6.25 3.90 -1.59
CA MET A 137 -6.64 4.67 -2.78
C MET A 137 -5.52 5.51 -3.39
N TRP A 138 -4.28 5.42 -2.88
CA TRP A 138 -3.20 6.31 -3.33
C TRP A 138 -2.99 6.30 -4.85
N LEU A 139 -3.06 5.13 -5.49
CA LEU A 139 -2.88 5.01 -6.93
C LEU A 139 -3.93 5.83 -7.69
N LEU A 140 -5.16 5.86 -7.21
CA LEU A 140 -6.32 6.48 -7.86
C LEU A 140 -6.40 8.00 -7.64
N THR A 141 -5.70 8.53 -6.64
CA THR A 141 -5.88 9.90 -6.14
C THR A 141 -4.67 10.80 -6.42
N GLY A 142 -4.80 12.08 -6.11
CA GLY A 142 -3.70 13.05 -6.14
C GLY A 142 -2.74 12.99 -4.95
N GLY A 143 -2.72 11.86 -4.21
CA GLY A 143 -1.82 11.63 -3.08
C GLY A 143 -2.50 11.14 -1.80
N CYS A 144 -3.82 11.24 -1.68
CA CYS A 144 -4.58 10.72 -0.54
C CYS A 144 -4.58 9.19 -0.53
N HIS A 145 -4.40 8.58 0.65
CA HIS A 145 -4.61 7.14 0.85
C HIS A 145 -6.09 6.79 1.09
N TYR A 146 -6.88 7.76 1.52
CA TYR A 146 -8.32 7.66 1.72
C TYR A 146 -8.99 8.92 1.17
N ALA A 147 -9.93 8.79 0.25
CA ALA A 147 -10.62 9.93 -0.37
C ALA A 147 -11.84 10.38 0.43
N PHE A 148 -12.37 9.55 1.35
CA PHE A 148 -13.62 9.78 2.08
C PHE A 148 -14.78 10.15 1.12
N SER A 149 -15.43 11.29 1.35
CA SER A 149 -16.48 11.82 0.48
C SER A 149 -15.94 12.56 -0.75
N CYS A 150 -14.61 12.73 -0.90
CA CYS A 150 -14.03 13.43 -2.04
C CYS A 150 -14.08 12.57 -3.30
N GLN A 151 -14.74 13.08 -4.34
CA GLN A 151 -14.91 12.42 -5.64
C GLN A 151 -14.00 12.98 -6.74
N LYS A 152 -13.05 13.84 -6.42
CA LYS A 152 -12.21 14.51 -7.45
C LYS A 152 -11.36 13.54 -8.26
N TYR A 153 -11.08 12.35 -7.78
CA TYR A 153 -10.37 11.32 -8.54
C TYR A 153 -11.21 10.72 -9.69
N TYR A 154 -12.52 11.02 -9.76
CA TYR A 154 -13.38 10.66 -10.91
C TYR A 154 -13.07 11.49 -12.16
N SER A 155 -12.44 12.65 -12.00
CA SER A 155 -12.08 13.55 -13.10
C SER A 155 -10.64 14.05 -13.01
N LEU A 156 -10.36 14.92 -12.07
CA LEU A 156 -9.03 15.48 -11.83
C LEU A 156 -8.87 15.87 -10.36
N CYS A 157 -7.86 15.33 -9.70
CA CYS A 157 -7.49 15.76 -8.35
C CYS A 157 -6.80 17.13 -8.38
N ASN A 158 -7.58 18.17 -8.40
CA ASN A 158 -7.16 19.57 -8.21
C ASN A 158 -7.85 20.14 -6.96
N GLU A 159 -7.43 21.32 -6.48
CA GLU A 159 -8.07 22.00 -5.33
C GLU A 159 -8.42 21.07 -4.16
N CYS A 160 -7.44 20.26 -3.74
CA CYS A 160 -7.61 19.21 -2.76
C CYS A 160 -8.18 19.77 -1.44
N PRO A 161 -9.31 19.24 -0.92
CA PRO A 161 -9.90 19.71 0.33
C PRO A 161 -9.03 19.37 1.55
N THR A 162 -8.09 18.42 1.41
CA THR A 162 -7.19 18.02 2.49
C THR A 162 -5.92 18.85 2.57
N ILE A 163 -5.72 19.76 1.62
CA ILE A 163 -4.58 20.70 1.61
C ILE A 163 -5.06 22.08 2.08
N ASN A 164 -4.57 22.51 3.24
CA ASN A 164 -4.96 23.77 3.89
C ASN A 164 -4.51 25.03 3.13
N ARG A 165 -3.36 24.97 2.46
CA ARG A 165 -2.77 26.12 1.80
C ARG A 165 -3.06 26.12 0.30
N THR A 166 -3.75 27.14 -0.18
CA THR A 166 -4.10 27.30 -1.59
C THR A 166 -2.86 27.30 -2.50
N SER A 167 -1.77 27.94 -2.07
CA SER A 167 -0.51 28.03 -2.82
C SER A 167 0.15 26.68 -3.15
N VAL A 168 -0.21 25.59 -2.46
CA VAL A 168 0.37 24.26 -2.68
C VAL A 168 -0.66 23.23 -3.16
N LYS A 169 -1.91 23.62 -3.42
CA LYS A 169 -2.95 22.71 -3.94
C LYS A 169 -2.60 22.12 -5.32
N TRP A 170 -1.74 22.79 -6.08
CA TRP A 170 -1.24 22.28 -7.36
C TRP A 170 -0.51 20.92 -7.23
N ILE A 171 0.01 20.60 -6.03
CA ILE A 171 0.72 19.34 -5.79
C ILE A 171 -0.17 18.14 -6.05
N CYS A 172 -1.44 18.16 -5.62
CA CYS A 172 -2.34 17.04 -5.86
C CYS A 172 -2.62 16.82 -7.36
N LYS A 173 -2.77 17.90 -8.13
CA LYS A 173 -2.88 17.84 -9.59
C LYS A 173 -1.62 17.26 -10.24
N TYR A 174 -0.45 17.69 -9.79
CA TYR A 174 0.84 17.18 -10.26
C TYR A 174 1.00 15.69 -9.98
N VAL A 175 0.74 15.24 -8.73
CA VAL A 175 0.82 13.82 -8.34
C VAL A 175 -0.18 12.97 -9.12
N PHE A 176 -1.40 13.47 -9.33
CA PHE A 176 -2.43 12.78 -10.12
C PHE A 176 -1.98 12.61 -11.57
N LYS A 177 -1.60 13.71 -12.24
CA LYS A 177 -1.14 13.68 -13.62
C LYS A 177 0.13 12.84 -13.83
N ASN A 178 1.02 12.80 -12.85
CA ASN A 178 2.20 11.94 -12.95
C ASN A 178 1.84 10.44 -13.06
N LYS A 179 0.69 10.01 -12.56
CA LYS A 179 0.20 8.62 -12.65
C LYS A 179 -0.44 8.30 -14.00
N GLU A 180 -0.83 9.30 -14.79
CA GLU A 180 -1.38 9.09 -16.14
C GLU A 180 -0.46 8.28 -17.04
N ARG A 181 0.86 8.35 -16.82
CA ARG A 181 1.84 7.57 -17.57
C ARG A 181 1.69 6.06 -17.44
N LEU A 182 1.02 5.58 -16.39
CA LEU A 182 0.85 4.15 -16.13
C LEU A 182 -0.36 3.55 -16.88
N LYS A 183 -1.37 4.35 -17.18
CA LYS A 183 -2.69 3.89 -17.63
C LYS A 183 -2.73 3.18 -18.98
N ASN A 184 -1.72 3.38 -19.82
CA ASN A 184 -1.71 2.88 -21.20
C ASN A 184 -0.89 1.60 -21.39
N TYR A 185 -0.35 1.02 -20.29
CA TYR A 185 0.39 -0.23 -20.38
C TYR A 185 -0.55 -1.43 -20.33
N SER A 186 -0.57 -2.23 -21.41
CA SER A 186 -1.43 -3.42 -21.52
C SER A 186 -1.06 -4.55 -20.55
N ASN A 187 0.16 -4.54 -20.03
CA ASN A 187 0.66 -5.48 -19.03
C ASN A 187 0.45 -5.00 -17.59
N LEU A 188 -0.27 -3.90 -17.39
CA LEU A 188 -0.71 -3.43 -16.06
C LEU A 188 -2.07 -4.03 -15.74
N HIS A 189 -2.17 -4.67 -14.57
CA HIS A 189 -3.40 -5.20 -14.00
C HIS A 189 -3.59 -4.65 -12.58
N LEU A 190 -4.84 -4.42 -12.18
CA LEU A 190 -5.15 -3.94 -10.83
C LEU A 190 -5.87 -5.02 -10.03
N ILE A 191 -5.45 -5.20 -8.78
CA ILE A 191 -6.12 -6.11 -7.84
C ILE A 191 -6.77 -5.29 -6.74
N SER A 192 -8.07 -5.44 -6.61
CA SER A 192 -8.89 -4.82 -5.57
C SER A 192 -9.18 -5.83 -4.46
N PRO A 193 -8.93 -5.51 -3.17
CA PRO A 193 -9.21 -6.43 -2.06
C PRO A 193 -10.70 -6.54 -1.73
N SER A 194 -11.56 -5.76 -2.35
CA SER A 194 -13.00 -5.71 -2.11
C SER A 194 -13.76 -5.12 -3.29
N HIS A 195 -15.05 -5.41 -3.38
CA HIS A 195 -15.96 -4.78 -4.35
C HIS A 195 -15.96 -3.26 -4.24
N TRP A 196 -15.92 -2.71 -3.03
CA TRP A 196 -15.85 -1.25 -2.83
C TRP A 196 -14.61 -0.63 -3.50
N MET A 197 -13.44 -1.25 -3.37
CA MET A 197 -12.23 -0.75 -4.01
C MET A 197 -12.32 -0.89 -5.53
N ASP A 198 -12.88 -1.98 -6.02
CA ASP A 198 -13.11 -2.18 -7.46
C ASP A 198 -14.05 -1.13 -8.04
N ASP A 199 -15.12 -0.78 -7.34
CA ASP A 199 -16.01 0.34 -7.71
C ASP A 199 -15.25 1.67 -7.74
N CYS A 200 -14.32 1.89 -6.82
CA CYS A 200 -13.46 3.08 -6.83
C CYS A 200 -12.56 3.11 -8.08
N VAL A 201 -12.00 1.98 -8.49
CA VAL A 201 -11.23 1.88 -9.75
C VAL A 201 -12.12 2.18 -10.95
N GLY A 202 -13.30 1.58 -11.02
CA GLY A 202 -14.26 1.79 -12.10
C GLY A 202 -14.70 3.25 -12.27
N LYS A 203 -14.67 4.04 -11.20
CA LYS A 203 -14.96 5.48 -11.21
C LYS A 203 -13.73 6.36 -11.40
N SER A 204 -12.52 5.80 -11.40
CA SER A 204 -11.27 6.56 -11.51
C SER A 204 -11.06 7.07 -12.94
N ALA A 205 -10.78 8.37 -13.09
CA ALA A 205 -10.38 8.93 -14.37
C ALA A 205 -9.08 8.36 -14.92
N LEU A 206 -8.23 7.81 -14.05
CA LEU A 206 -6.93 7.25 -14.46
C LEU A 206 -7.02 5.80 -14.91
N PHE A 207 -7.81 4.96 -14.23
CA PHE A 207 -7.67 3.51 -14.34
C PHE A 207 -8.98 2.75 -14.60
N HIS A 208 -10.10 3.42 -14.88
CA HIS A 208 -11.40 2.75 -15.15
C HIS A 208 -11.36 1.74 -16.31
N HIS A 209 -10.46 1.93 -17.26
CA HIS A 209 -10.30 1.08 -18.46
C HIS A 209 -9.19 0.01 -18.30
N VAL A 210 -8.42 0.05 -17.22
CA VAL A 210 -7.35 -0.92 -16.95
C VAL A 210 -7.98 -2.24 -16.50
N ASP A 211 -7.42 -3.34 -16.96
CA ASP A 211 -7.83 -4.68 -16.55
C ASP A 211 -7.72 -4.84 -15.03
N ARG A 212 -8.76 -5.38 -14.40
CA ARG A 212 -8.85 -5.45 -12.95
C ARG A 212 -9.59 -6.69 -12.48
N MET A 213 -9.23 -7.13 -11.27
CA MET A 213 -9.84 -8.29 -10.63
C MET A 213 -10.01 -8.05 -9.13
N ILE A 214 -10.96 -8.77 -8.53
CA ILE A 214 -11.21 -8.71 -7.09
C ILE A 214 -10.58 -9.94 -6.45
N ILE A 215 -9.55 -9.73 -5.65
CA ILE A 215 -8.89 -10.80 -4.86
C ILE A 215 -8.80 -10.33 -3.42
N PRO A 216 -9.57 -10.90 -2.49
CA PRO A 216 -9.48 -10.57 -1.07
C PRO A 216 -8.10 -10.87 -0.48
N ASN A 217 -7.75 -10.17 0.60
CA ASN A 217 -6.54 -10.48 1.35
C ASN A 217 -6.59 -11.91 1.88
N LEU A 218 -5.49 -12.65 1.72
CA LEU A 218 -5.39 -14.03 2.15
C LEU A 218 -5.26 -14.17 3.67
N LEU A 219 -5.88 -15.21 4.20
CA LEU A 219 -5.78 -15.62 5.58
C LEU A 219 -5.45 -17.12 5.64
N ASN A 220 -4.48 -17.49 6.46
CA ASN A 220 -4.18 -18.88 6.74
C ASN A 220 -5.28 -19.46 7.65
N THR A 221 -6.21 -20.24 7.09
CA THR A 221 -7.37 -20.80 7.79
C THR A 221 -7.02 -21.94 8.74
N VAL A 222 -5.86 -22.56 8.60
CA VAL A 222 -5.35 -23.54 9.56
C VAL A 222 -4.91 -22.83 10.85
N ARG A 223 -4.17 -21.72 10.71
CA ARG A 223 -3.70 -20.92 11.84
C ARG A 223 -4.82 -20.10 12.51
N PHE A 224 -5.74 -19.59 11.72
CA PHE A 224 -6.87 -18.75 12.17
C PHE A 224 -8.16 -19.52 12.01
N SER A 225 -8.29 -20.62 12.76
CA SER A 225 -9.49 -21.46 12.82
C SER A 225 -10.36 -21.07 14.02
N PRO A 226 -11.67 -21.27 13.94
CA PRO A 226 -12.56 -21.12 15.09
C PRO A 226 -12.15 -22.03 16.25
N ILE A 227 -12.19 -21.52 17.46
CA ILE A 227 -11.96 -22.25 18.70
C ILE A 227 -13.26 -22.22 19.50
N ASP A 228 -13.53 -23.27 20.27
CA ASP A 228 -14.68 -23.29 21.17
C ASP A 228 -14.67 -22.04 22.08
N LYS A 229 -15.83 -21.42 22.23
CA LYS A 229 -16.00 -20.17 22.94
C LYS A 229 -15.58 -20.23 24.41
N ILE A 230 -15.91 -21.34 25.07
CA ILE A 230 -15.61 -21.54 26.49
C ILE A 230 -14.11 -21.72 26.67
N VAL A 231 -13.51 -22.59 25.85
CA VAL A 231 -12.06 -22.82 25.84
C VAL A 231 -11.29 -21.54 25.55
N ALA A 232 -11.68 -20.78 24.52
CA ALA A 232 -11.03 -19.51 24.18
C ALA A 232 -11.13 -18.50 25.33
N ARG A 233 -12.27 -18.37 25.99
CA ARG A 233 -12.45 -17.46 27.13
C ARG A 233 -11.63 -17.87 28.34
N GLN A 234 -11.55 -19.18 28.64
CA GLN A 234 -10.70 -19.69 29.72
C GLN A 234 -9.22 -19.38 29.44
N LEU A 235 -8.74 -19.70 28.23
CA LEU A 235 -7.35 -19.43 27.84
C LEU A 235 -6.98 -17.95 27.91
N LEU A 236 -7.93 -17.06 27.57
CA LEU A 236 -7.74 -15.61 27.59
C LEU A 236 -8.11 -14.96 28.92
N GLN A 237 -8.52 -15.74 29.93
CA GLN A 237 -8.97 -15.26 31.24
C GLN A 237 -10.11 -14.22 31.14
N LEU A 238 -11.08 -14.48 30.24
CA LEU A 238 -12.22 -13.60 29.98
C LEU A 238 -13.48 -14.14 30.68
N PRO A 239 -14.44 -13.26 31.05
CA PRO A 239 -15.71 -13.68 31.63
C PRO A 239 -16.49 -14.61 30.72
N LEU A 240 -17.01 -15.73 31.25
CA LEU A 240 -17.70 -16.75 30.44
C LEU A 240 -19.07 -16.30 29.93
N ASN A 241 -19.83 -15.55 30.76
CA ASN A 241 -21.24 -15.24 30.53
C ASN A 241 -21.52 -13.78 30.15
N THR A 242 -20.47 -12.96 29.88
CA THR A 242 -20.63 -11.57 29.52
C THR A 242 -20.53 -11.37 28.00
N GLN A 243 -21.29 -10.43 27.44
CA GLN A 243 -21.06 -10.00 26.07
C GLN A 243 -19.75 -9.23 25.98
N LEU A 244 -18.93 -9.57 24.98
CA LEU A 244 -17.63 -8.93 24.75
C LEU A 244 -17.65 -8.24 23.39
N ILE A 245 -17.25 -6.97 23.39
CA ILE A 245 -17.04 -6.20 22.16
C ILE A 245 -15.54 -5.98 22.02
N LEU A 246 -14.96 -6.49 20.93
CA LEU A 246 -13.54 -6.33 20.62
C LEU A 246 -13.38 -5.21 19.58
N PHE A 247 -12.52 -4.24 19.89
CA PHE A 247 -12.02 -3.26 18.94
C PHE A 247 -10.51 -3.44 18.77
N ALA A 248 -10.07 -3.66 17.52
CA ALA A 248 -8.65 -3.79 17.20
C ALA A 248 -8.31 -2.96 15.96
N ALA A 249 -7.31 -2.12 16.06
CA ALA A 249 -6.85 -1.28 14.96
C ALA A 249 -5.37 -0.90 15.13
N ASP A 250 -4.71 -0.63 14.00
CA ASP A 250 -3.40 0.03 14.02
C ASP A 250 -3.54 1.42 14.64
N SER A 251 -2.61 1.77 15.54
CA SER A 251 -2.68 2.97 16.39
C SER A 251 -3.90 3.02 17.33
N GLY A 252 -4.58 1.89 17.53
CA GLY A 252 -5.66 1.70 18.51
C GLY A 252 -6.77 2.75 18.37
N THR A 253 -7.15 3.35 19.50
CA THR A 253 -8.23 4.34 19.58
C THR A 253 -7.86 5.74 19.06
N GLN A 254 -6.58 5.99 18.76
CA GLN A 254 -6.09 7.29 18.28
C GLN A 254 -6.27 7.47 16.78
N ASN A 255 -6.46 6.40 16.02
CA ASN A 255 -6.64 6.49 14.58
C ASN A 255 -8.08 6.83 14.20
N PRO A 256 -8.36 8.07 13.72
CA PRO A 256 -9.72 8.53 13.45
C PRO A 256 -10.41 7.75 12.33
N TYR A 257 -9.64 7.08 11.44
CA TYR A 257 -10.19 6.28 10.33
C TYR A 257 -10.74 4.92 10.76
N LYS A 258 -10.48 4.51 11.99
CA LYS A 258 -10.85 3.17 12.49
C LYS A 258 -12.20 3.14 13.21
N GLY A 259 -12.88 4.27 13.30
CA GLY A 259 -14.25 4.36 13.81
C GLY A 259 -14.42 4.21 15.32
N TRP A 260 -13.34 4.28 16.11
CA TRP A 260 -13.43 4.23 17.57
C TRP A 260 -14.45 5.21 18.17
N PRO A 261 -14.49 6.50 17.76
CA PRO A 261 -15.47 7.43 18.29
C PRO A 261 -16.93 7.03 18.01
N LEU A 262 -17.18 6.30 16.91
CA LEU A 262 -18.51 5.78 16.58
C LEU A 262 -18.86 4.60 17.49
N LEU A 263 -17.95 3.63 17.62
CA LEU A 263 -18.15 2.49 18.51
C LEU A 263 -18.35 2.91 19.98
N LYS A 264 -17.63 3.95 20.43
CA LYS A 264 -17.78 4.45 21.81
C LYS A 264 -19.17 5.10 22.06
N LYS A 265 -19.85 5.55 21.02
CA LYS A 265 -21.19 6.17 21.13
C LYS A 265 -22.31 5.15 21.03
N ALA A 266 -22.08 4.01 20.39
CA ALA A 266 -23.03 2.91 20.27
C ALA A 266 -23.11 2.10 21.57
#